data_8a17e0cead32cd5b7794efc7a82ba1f5
#
_entry.id   8a17e0cead32cd5b7794efc7a82ba1f5
#
_cell.length_a   1.000
_cell.length_b   1.000
_cell.length_c   1.000
_cell.angle_alpha   90.00
_cell.angle_beta   90.00
_cell.angle_gamma   90.00
#
_symmetry.space_group_name_H-M   'P 1'
#
loop_
_entity.id
_entity.type
_entity.pdbx_description
1 polymer ?
#
loop_
_entity_poly.entity_id
_entity_poly.type
_entity_poly.pdbx_seq_one_letter_code
_entity_poly.pdbx_strand_id
1 'polypeptide(L)'
;MQYSERFLNFVQQQLMSFEADQELEHVVVYVARSGDSGSPTLEVVGQWPKSDKLLQPVETDTALRTPSSNRRWYPLQEGSILLGVIRAERVPSEEEWPDSLDQRLQSISISLANSLASELDRKRLLDQLDDQKEQISLMVHQLRNPLAALGTYAKLLLRKLGPESEHENLVKGIMNEQLQVNKYLSALDQLSQVKLPQADNGSNRLLLPPLLPTENYISVKSLIEPLIESAKARANLQ
;
A
#
# COMPACT_ATOMS: atom_id res chain seq x y z
N MET A 1 6.33 11.70 -7.49
CA MET A 1 5.82 10.80 -6.42
C MET A 1 5.20 11.70 -5.37
N GLN A 2 3.98 11.46 -4.92
CA GLN A 2 3.36 12.31 -3.90
C GLN A 2 3.56 11.61 -2.56
N TYR A 3 4.25 12.27 -1.63
CA TYR A 3 4.43 11.77 -0.27
C TYR A 3 3.14 11.94 0.53
N SER A 4 2.89 11.06 1.50
CA SER A 4 1.70 11.21 2.35
C SER A 4 1.82 12.47 3.21
N GLU A 5 0.68 13.10 3.50
CA GLU A 5 0.62 14.22 4.44
C GLU A 5 1.21 13.86 5.81
N ARG A 6 1.03 12.61 6.22
CA ARG A 6 1.59 12.09 7.47
C ARG A 6 3.11 12.17 7.49
N PHE A 7 3.77 11.75 6.41
CA PHE A 7 5.23 11.83 6.30
C PHE A 7 5.69 13.29 6.26
N LEU A 8 5.03 14.14 5.46
CA LEU A 8 5.37 15.56 5.38
C LEU A 8 5.21 16.29 6.74
N ASN A 9 4.14 15.99 7.46
CA ASN A 9 3.92 16.51 8.81
C ASN A 9 4.99 16.02 9.79
N PHE A 10 5.42 14.77 9.68
CA PHE A 10 6.50 14.22 10.50
C PHE A 10 7.83 14.93 10.21
N VAL A 11 8.19 15.14 8.93
CA VAL A 11 9.37 15.92 8.53
C VAL A 11 9.29 17.32 9.13
N GLN A 12 8.15 18.00 8.99
CA GLN A 12 7.97 19.34 9.53
C GLN A 12 8.12 19.38 11.05
N GLN A 13 7.56 18.41 11.77
CA GLN A 13 7.69 18.30 13.23
C GLN A 13 9.15 18.10 13.66
N GLN A 14 9.90 17.25 12.96
CA GLN A 14 11.34 17.06 13.24
C GLN A 14 12.13 18.35 12.99
N LEU A 15 11.84 19.08 11.92
CA LEU A 15 12.48 20.35 11.60
C LEU A 15 12.15 21.46 12.62
N MET A 16 10.92 21.52 13.11
CA MET A 16 10.54 22.48 14.16
C MET A 16 11.26 22.24 15.48
N SER A 17 11.79 21.04 15.72
CA SER A 17 12.58 20.77 16.92
C SER A 17 13.89 21.59 16.99
N PHE A 18 14.31 22.20 15.88
CA PHE A 18 15.47 23.09 15.81
C PHE A 18 15.14 24.57 16.06
N GLU A 19 13.88 24.93 16.32
CA GLU A 19 13.47 26.33 16.48
C GLU A 19 14.20 27.06 17.62
N ALA A 20 14.61 26.34 18.66
CA ALA A 20 15.36 26.90 19.79
C ALA A 20 16.89 26.85 19.57
N ASP A 21 17.35 26.36 18.44
CA ASP A 21 18.76 26.10 18.20
C ASP A 21 19.42 27.34 17.55
N GLN A 22 20.27 28.03 18.31
CA GLN A 22 20.91 29.27 17.85
C GLN A 22 22.17 29.01 17.00
N GLU A 23 22.66 27.78 16.99
CA GLU A 23 23.85 27.40 16.24
C GLU A 23 23.55 27.03 14.79
N LEU A 24 22.32 26.60 14.50
CA LEU A 24 21.89 26.22 13.15
C LEU A 24 21.36 27.42 12.38
N GLU A 25 21.81 27.56 11.15
CA GLU A 25 21.31 28.56 10.21
C GLU A 25 20.24 27.95 9.30
N HIS A 26 20.48 26.71 8.83
CA HIS A 26 19.59 26.09 7.85
C HIS A 26 19.63 24.56 7.93
N VAL A 27 18.46 23.93 7.86
CA VAL A 27 18.33 22.48 7.73
C VAL A 27 17.36 22.16 6.60
N VAL A 28 17.78 21.31 5.66
CA VAL A 28 16.95 20.91 4.51
C VAL A 28 16.94 19.40 4.40
N VAL A 29 15.75 18.86 4.19
CA VAL A 29 15.54 17.43 3.95
C VAL A 29 15.27 17.20 2.47
N TYR A 30 16.10 16.40 1.86
CA TYR A 30 15.98 15.97 0.47
C TYR A 30 15.64 14.50 0.42
N VAL A 31 14.77 14.12 -0.51
CA VAL A 31 14.48 12.72 -0.81
C VAL A 31 14.87 12.41 -2.24
N ALA A 32 15.49 11.25 -2.43
CA ALA A 32 15.88 10.77 -3.75
C ALA A 32 14.65 10.36 -4.55
N ARG A 33 14.56 10.84 -5.79
CA ARG A 33 13.52 10.49 -6.75
C ARG A 33 14.15 9.93 -8.01
N SER A 34 13.56 8.89 -8.58
CA SER A 34 13.93 8.45 -9.93
C SER A 34 13.56 9.53 -10.93
N GLY A 35 14.54 10.13 -11.57
CA GLY A 35 14.32 11.07 -12.65
C GLY A 35 13.91 10.36 -13.95
N ASP A 36 13.25 11.08 -14.86
CA ASP A 36 12.83 10.56 -16.17
C ASP A 36 14.01 10.11 -17.05
N SER A 37 15.22 10.61 -16.75
CA SER A 37 16.47 10.26 -17.41
C SER A 37 17.22 9.08 -16.79
N GLY A 38 16.63 8.40 -15.79
CA GLY A 38 17.26 7.29 -15.06
C GLY A 38 18.30 7.69 -14.02
N SER A 39 18.65 8.97 -13.91
CA SER A 39 19.50 9.48 -12.83
C SER A 39 18.64 9.89 -11.63
N PRO A 40 19.02 9.52 -10.39
CA PRO A 40 18.29 9.96 -9.22
C PRO A 40 18.44 11.48 -9.04
N THR A 41 17.33 12.17 -8.80
CA THR A 41 17.30 13.59 -8.45
C THR A 41 16.89 13.75 -6.99
N LEU A 42 17.34 14.83 -6.35
CA LEU A 42 17.02 15.16 -4.97
C LEU A 42 15.90 16.22 -4.93
N GLU A 43 14.75 15.84 -4.38
CA GLU A 43 13.60 16.71 -4.20
C GLU A 43 13.55 17.21 -2.74
N VAL A 44 13.34 18.52 -2.55
CA VAL A 44 13.17 19.12 -1.22
C VAL A 44 11.79 18.74 -0.67
N VAL A 45 11.76 18.08 0.49
CA VAL A 45 10.51 17.71 1.18
C VAL A 45 10.25 18.54 2.44
N GLY A 46 11.28 19.22 2.95
CA GLY A 46 11.12 20.12 4.08
C GLY A 46 12.38 20.97 4.30
N GLN A 47 12.20 22.15 4.89
CA GLN A 47 13.28 23.06 5.26
C GLN A 47 12.97 23.82 6.53
N TRP A 48 14.03 24.16 7.26
CA TRP A 48 13.99 25.05 8.42
C TRP A 48 15.17 26.04 8.33
N PRO A 49 14.96 27.34 8.61
CA PRO A 49 13.67 27.99 8.85
C PRO A 49 12.76 27.91 7.62
N LYS A 50 11.46 27.95 7.85
CA LYS A 50 10.48 27.92 6.77
C LYS A 50 10.64 29.17 5.90
N SER A 51 10.91 28.97 4.63
CA SER A 51 11.10 30.05 3.67
C SER A 51 10.21 29.80 2.44
N ASP A 52 9.62 30.87 1.92
CA ASP A 52 8.85 30.83 0.67
C ASP A 52 9.77 30.82 -0.57
N LYS A 53 11.09 30.97 -0.38
CA LYS A 53 12.04 30.88 -1.48
C LYS A 53 12.17 29.42 -1.89
N LEU A 54 11.83 29.14 -3.14
CA LEU A 54 12.14 27.86 -3.78
C LEU A 54 13.67 27.68 -3.78
N LEU A 55 14.11 26.63 -3.09
CA LEU A 55 15.52 26.22 -3.15
C LEU A 55 15.81 25.70 -4.56
N GLN A 56 16.97 26.07 -5.08
CA GLN A 56 17.44 25.52 -6.35
C GLN A 56 17.67 24.02 -6.21
N PRO A 57 17.44 23.23 -7.27
CA PRO A 57 17.81 21.82 -7.27
C PRO A 57 19.29 21.65 -6.91
N VAL A 58 19.58 20.63 -6.12
CA VAL A 58 20.96 20.36 -5.63
C VAL A 58 21.95 20.22 -6.81
N GLU A 59 21.48 19.71 -7.92
CA GLU A 59 22.27 19.49 -9.14
C GLU A 59 22.72 20.79 -9.79
N THR A 60 21.98 21.89 -9.62
CA THR A 60 22.26 23.19 -10.24
C THR A 60 22.85 24.20 -9.26
N ASP A 61 22.76 23.94 -7.97
CA ASP A 61 23.30 24.83 -6.94
C ASP A 61 24.82 24.67 -6.81
N THR A 62 25.54 25.60 -7.40
CA THR A 62 27.02 25.62 -7.37
C THR A 62 27.58 25.82 -5.96
N ALA A 63 26.83 26.49 -5.08
CA ALA A 63 27.26 26.71 -3.69
C ALA A 63 27.29 25.39 -2.91
N LEU A 64 26.45 24.42 -3.24
CA LEU A 64 26.43 23.12 -2.59
C LEU A 64 27.61 22.21 -3.01
N ARG A 65 28.23 22.49 -4.14
CA ARG A 65 29.41 21.74 -4.61
C ARG A 65 30.71 22.18 -3.95
N THR A 66 30.70 23.35 -3.31
CA THR A 66 31.90 23.87 -2.61
C THR A 66 31.92 23.28 -1.20
N PRO A 67 33.02 22.63 -0.80
CA PRO A 67 33.18 22.16 0.58
C PRO A 67 33.06 23.33 1.56
N SER A 68 32.34 23.15 2.65
CA SER A 68 32.19 24.13 3.72
C SER A 68 32.33 23.44 5.08
N SER A 69 33.10 23.96 5.98
CA SER A 69 33.25 23.49 7.37
C SER A 69 31.94 23.65 8.17
N ASN A 70 31.10 24.60 7.75
CA ASN A 70 29.83 24.89 8.40
C ASN A 70 28.69 24.07 7.87
N ARG A 71 28.93 23.15 6.93
CA ARG A 71 27.92 22.31 6.31
C ARG A 71 28.21 20.85 6.56
N ARG A 72 27.17 20.09 6.98
CA ARG A 72 27.21 18.64 7.10
C ARG A 72 26.03 17.98 6.40
N TRP A 73 26.25 16.74 5.96
CA TRP A 73 25.28 15.92 5.26
C TRP A 73 25.02 14.64 6.03
N TYR A 74 23.74 14.32 6.29
CA TYR A 74 23.34 13.13 7.01
C TYR A 74 22.47 12.27 6.10
N PRO A 75 22.94 11.09 5.70
CA PRO A 75 22.21 10.23 4.78
C PRO A 75 20.94 9.69 5.43
N LEU A 76 19.84 9.70 4.68
CA LEU A 76 18.63 8.94 4.98
C LEU A 76 18.81 7.57 4.32
N GLN A 77 19.23 6.59 5.09
CA GLN A 77 19.64 5.30 4.57
C GLN A 77 18.90 4.17 5.28
N GLU A 78 18.42 3.19 4.49
CA GLU A 78 17.89 1.93 4.97
C GLU A 78 18.72 0.78 4.39
N GLY A 79 19.45 0.07 5.25
CA GLY A 79 20.42 -0.94 4.80
C GLY A 79 21.46 -0.35 3.86
N SER A 80 21.47 -0.80 2.61
CA SER A 80 22.38 -0.30 1.55
C SER A 80 21.73 0.75 0.63
N ILE A 81 20.46 1.08 0.85
CA ILE A 81 19.70 1.97 -0.03
C ILE A 81 19.72 3.39 0.53
N LEU A 82 20.18 4.33 -0.29
CA LEU A 82 20.12 5.77 0.02
C LEU A 82 18.75 6.30 -0.43
N LEU A 83 17.91 6.68 0.53
CA LEU A 83 16.58 7.22 0.30
C LEU A 83 16.55 8.74 0.16
N GLY A 84 17.57 9.41 0.73
CA GLY A 84 17.64 10.86 0.73
C GLY A 84 18.80 11.36 1.59
N VAL A 85 18.77 12.65 1.92
CA VAL A 85 19.84 13.28 2.73
C VAL A 85 19.29 14.50 3.47
N ILE A 86 19.78 14.73 4.69
CA ILE A 86 19.60 16.00 5.40
C ILE A 86 20.85 16.82 5.18
N ARG A 87 20.68 18.06 4.76
CA ARG A 87 21.71 19.08 4.78
C ARG A 87 21.50 19.96 5.99
N ALA A 88 22.50 20.11 6.82
CA ALA A 88 22.51 21.05 7.94
C ALA A 88 23.64 22.05 7.74
N GLU A 89 23.33 23.33 7.95
CA GLU A 89 24.26 24.45 7.92
C GLU A 89 24.18 25.21 9.24
N ARG A 90 25.32 25.50 9.80
CA ARG A 90 25.43 26.31 11.03
C ARG A 90 25.91 27.71 10.70
N VAL A 91 25.64 28.62 11.63
CA VAL A 91 26.21 29.96 11.58
C VAL A 91 27.72 29.86 11.52
N PRO A 92 28.38 30.63 10.64
CA PRO A 92 29.87 30.63 10.55
C PRO A 92 30.50 30.85 11.91
N SER A 93 31.31 29.91 12.35
CA SER A 93 32.00 29.92 13.63
C SER A 93 33.38 29.28 13.47
N GLU A 94 34.35 29.73 14.24
CA GLU A 94 35.68 29.09 14.35
C GLU A 94 35.65 27.85 15.24
N GLU A 95 34.56 27.63 15.99
CA GLU A 95 34.40 26.47 16.86
C GLU A 95 34.11 25.21 16.06
N GLU A 96 34.56 24.08 16.57
CA GLU A 96 34.23 22.78 16.00
C GLU A 96 32.72 22.50 16.07
N TRP A 97 32.25 21.62 15.19
CA TRP A 97 30.86 21.19 15.15
C TRP A 97 30.50 20.42 16.44
N PRO A 98 29.45 20.85 17.22
CA PRO A 98 29.18 20.23 18.51
C PRO A 98 28.73 18.78 18.32
N ASP A 99 29.31 17.88 19.11
CA ASP A 99 28.96 16.45 19.07
C ASP A 99 27.47 16.18 19.39
N SER A 100 26.91 16.97 20.30
CA SER A 100 25.48 16.86 20.66
C SER A 100 24.55 17.18 19.50
N LEU A 101 24.89 18.19 18.71
CA LEU A 101 24.16 18.56 17.51
C LEU A 101 24.31 17.51 16.42
N ASP A 102 25.51 16.99 16.24
CA ASP A 102 25.82 15.93 15.27
C ASP A 102 25.01 14.66 15.58
N GLN A 103 25.02 14.18 16.81
CA GLN A 103 24.25 13.02 17.27
C GLN A 103 22.74 13.23 17.10
N ARG A 104 22.24 14.43 17.38
CA ARG A 104 20.83 14.77 17.21
C ARG A 104 20.43 14.73 15.73
N LEU A 105 21.19 15.35 14.84
CA LEU A 105 20.93 15.33 13.40
C LEU A 105 21.02 13.92 12.84
N GLN A 106 21.97 13.11 13.31
CA GLN A 106 22.09 11.70 12.95
C GLN A 106 20.86 10.88 13.43
N SER A 107 20.39 11.11 14.65
CA SER A 107 19.19 10.45 15.17
C SER A 107 17.94 10.82 14.37
N ILE A 108 17.82 12.08 13.98
CA ILE A 108 16.71 12.55 13.13
C ILE A 108 16.82 11.92 11.73
N SER A 109 18.03 11.83 11.16
CA SER A 109 18.22 11.20 9.85
C SER A 109 17.77 9.74 9.85
N ILE A 110 18.12 8.98 10.89
CA ILE A 110 17.68 7.59 11.07
C ILE A 110 16.13 7.50 11.21
N SER A 111 15.55 8.39 12.02
CA SER A 111 14.09 8.40 12.23
C SER A 111 13.33 8.74 10.94
N LEU A 112 13.82 9.71 10.17
CA LEU A 112 13.24 10.08 8.87
C LEU A 112 13.44 8.96 7.83
N ALA A 113 14.60 8.31 7.81
CA ALA A 113 14.87 7.17 6.93
C ALA A 113 13.88 6.03 7.19
N ASN A 114 13.69 5.63 8.45
CA ASN A 114 12.74 4.58 8.83
C ASN A 114 11.30 4.95 8.48
N SER A 115 10.92 6.21 8.70
CA SER A 115 9.57 6.69 8.35
C SER A 115 9.34 6.67 6.84
N LEU A 116 10.33 7.10 6.05
CA LEU A 116 10.27 7.10 4.59
C LEU A 116 10.24 5.67 4.04
N ALA A 117 11.07 4.77 4.55
CA ALA A 117 11.08 3.37 4.16
C ALA A 117 9.72 2.71 4.41
N SER A 118 9.14 2.91 5.61
CA SER A 118 7.80 2.40 5.94
C SER A 118 6.71 2.96 5.00
N GLU A 119 6.83 4.21 4.58
CA GLU A 119 5.91 4.83 3.62
C GLU A 119 6.02 4.21 2.22
N LEU A 120 7.25 3.96 1.76
CA LEU A 120 7.53 3.31 0.48
C LEU A 120 7.04 1.86 0.46
N ASP A 121 7.28 1.11 1.53
CA ASP A 121 6.80 -0.26 1.67
C ASP A 121 5.28 -0.33 1.70
N ARG A 122 4.64 0.56 2.46
CA ARG A 122 3.18 0.67 2.48
C ARG A 122 2.62 0.92 1.09
N LYS A 123 3.21 1.83 0.34
CA LYS A 123 2.80 2.12 -1.03
C LYS A 123 2.96 0.91 -1.93
N ARG A 124 4.12 0.25 -1.89
CA ARG A 124 4.40 -0.96 -2.66
C ARG A 124 3.38 -2.07 -2.38
N LEU A 125 3.04 -2.28 -1.11
CA LEU A 125 2.03 -3.27 -0.73
C LEU A 125 0.65 -2.93 -1.26
N LEU A 126 0.27 -1.64 -1.24
CA LEU A 126 -1.00 -1.20 -1.81
C LEU A 126 -1.06 -1.41 -3.33
N ASP A 127 0.00 -1.05 -4.04
CA ASP A 127 0.12 -1.26 -5.49
C ASP A 127 0.02 -2.78 -5.81
N GLN A 128 0.71 -3.64 -5.05
CA GLN A 128 0.61 -5.09 -5.20
C GLN A 128 -0.80 -5.64 -4.94
N LEU A 129 -1.51 -5.11 -3.94
CA LEU A 129 -2.88 -5.50 -3.66
C LEU A 129 -3.84 -5.09 -4.79
N ASP A 130 -3.64 -3.92 -5.37
CA ASP A 130 -4.46 -3.47 -6.49
C ASP A 130 -4.21 -4.29 -7.75
N ASP A 131 -2.95 -4.64 -8.05
CA ASP A 131 -2.59 -5.56 -9.13
C ASP A 131 -3.23 -6.96 -8.93
N GLN A 132 -3.20 -7.49 -7.70
CA GLN A 132 -3.83 -8.77 -7.38
C GLN A 132 -5.36 -8.73 -7.57
N LYS A 133 -6.02 -7.64 -7.18
CA LYS A 133 -7.46 -7.46 -7.39
C LYS A 133 -7.81 -7.44 -8.87
N GLU A 134 -7.04 -6.73 -9.68
CA GLU A 134 -7.24 -6.69 -11.12
C GLU A 134 -7.09 -8.08 -11.74
N GLN A 135 -6.07 -8.85 -11.34
CA GLN A 135 -5.88 -10.22 -11.80
C GLN A 135 -7.06 -11.13 -11.42
N ILE A 136 -7.56 -11.03 -10.17
CA ILE A 136 -8.72 -11.80 -9.73
C ILE A 136 -9.95 -11.44 -10.58
N SER A 137 -10.22 -10.16 -10.79
CA SER A 137 -11.34 -9.70 -11.60
C SER A 137 -11.27 -10.25 -13.03
N LEU A 138 -10.09 -10.21 -13.65
CA LEU A 138 -9.85 -10.76 -14.98
C LEU A 138 -10.12 -12.28 -15.01
N MET A 139 -9.60 -13.03 -14.02
CA MET A 139 -9.83 -14.48 -13.92
C MET A 139 -11.31 -14.81 -13.75
N VAL A 140 -12.04 -14.07 -12.92
CA VAL A 140 -13.49 -14.24 -12.74
C VAL A 140 -14.21 -14.04 -14.07
N HIS A 141 -13.88 -13.00 -14.83
CA HIS A 141 -14.45 -12.76 -16.15
C HIS A 141 -14.16 -13.90 -17.12
N GLN A 142 -12.92 -14.39 -17.15
CA GLN A 142 -12.53 -15.51 -18.02
C GLN A 142 -13.22 -16.82 -17.65
N LEU A 143 -13.50 -17.07 -16.36
CA LEU A 143 -14.20 -18.26 -15.91
C LEU A 143 -15.72 -18.20 -16.15
N ARG A 144 -16.31 -17.02 -16.16
CA ARG A 144 -17.75 -16.86 -16.47
C ARG A 144 -18.11 -17.36 -17.87
N ASN A 145 -17.23 -17.15 -18.84
CA ASN A 145 -17.47 -17.53 -20.24
C ASN A 145 -17.62 -19.06 -20.41
N PRO A 146 -16.68 -19.93 -20.00
CA PRO A 146 -16.81 -21.38 -20.12
C PRO A 146 -17.98 -21.92 -19.27
N LEU A 147 -18.24 -21.32 -18.11
CA LEU A 147 -19.39 -21.70 -17.29
C LEU A 147 -20.73 -21.40 -17.96
N ALA A 148 -20.85 -20.27 -18.65
CA ALA A 148 -22.04 -19.95 -19.43
C ALA A 148 -22.25 -20.94 -20.59
N ALA A 149 -21.14 -21.33 -21.26
CA ALA A 149 -21.16 -22.34 -22.31
C ALA A 149 -21.61 -23.71 -21.76
N LEU A 150 -21.05 -24.15 -20.60
CA LEU A 150 -21.45 -25.39 -19.93
C LEU A 150 -22.95 -25.39 -19.58
N GLY A 151 -23.46 -24.28 -19.05
CA GLY A 151 -24.91 -24.13 -18.78
C GLY A 151 -25.78 -24.24 -20.04
N THR A 152 -25.29 -23.71 -21.16
CA THR A 152 -25.95 -23.81 -22.46
C THR A 152 -25.99 -25.25 -22.96
N TYR A 153 -24.84 -25.95 -22.89
CA TYR A 153 -24.76 -27.35 -23.27
C TYR A 153 -25.63 -28.25 -22.40
N ALA A 154 -25.64 -28.03 -21.08
CA ALA A 154 -26.52 -28.77 -20.17
C ALA A 154 -27.99 -28.56 -20.52
N LYS A 155 -28.46 -27.34 -20.81
CA LYS A 155 -29.82 -27.06 -21.26
C LYS A 155 -30.14 -27.75 -22.59
N LEU A 156 -29.22 -27.76 -23.55
CA LEU A 156 -29.42 -28.45 -24.83
C LEU A 156 -29.50 -29.96 -24.63
N LEU A 157 -28.69 -30.55 -23.77
CA LEU A 157 -28.74 -31.96 -23.41
C LEU A 157 -30.10 -32.31 -22.78
N LEU A 158 -30.57 -31.51 -21.84
CA LEU A 158 -31.88 -31.73 -21.18
C LEU A 158 -33.04 -31.73 -22.19
N ARG A 159 -32.99 -30.85 -23.19
CA ARG A 159 -33.98 -30.81 -24.28
C ARG A 159 -33.94 -32.06 -25.16
N LYS A 160 -32.74 -32.61 -25.41
CA LYS A 160 -32.58 -33.80 -26.27
C LYS A 160 -32.95 -35.11 -25.57
N LEU A 161 -32.73 -35.19 -24.25
CA LEU A 161 -32.99 -36.39 -23.48
C LEU A 161 -34.50 -36.71 -23.32
N GLY A 162 -35.37 -35.70 -23.37
CA GLY A 162 -36.79 -35.87 -23.13
C GLY A 162 -37.16 -36.09 -21.66
N PRO A 163 -38.47 -36.06 -21.32
CA PRO A 163 -38.95 -35.97 -19.94
C PRO A 163 -38.91 -37.25 -19.11
N GLU A 164 -38.43 -38.39 -19.60
CA GLU A 164 -38.31 -39.66 -18.85
C GLU A 164 -36.92 -40.29 -18.92
N SER A 165 -35.93 -39.52 -19.25
CA SER A 165 -34.57 -40.06 -19.36
C SER A 165 -33.95 -40.33 -17.99
N GLU A 166 -33.38 -41.52 -17.80
CA GLU A 166 -32.58 -41.89 -16.61
C GLU A 166 -31.43 -40.89 -16.32
N HIS A 167 -30.97 -40.14 -17.34
CA HIS A 167 -29.88 -39.15 -17.24
C HIS A 167 -30.37 -37.73 -16.94
N GLU A 168 -31.67 -37.49 -16.85
CA GLU A 168 -32.23 -36.14 -16.59
C GLU A 168 -31.72 -35.58 -15.25
N ASN A 169 -31.67 -36.41 -14.22
CA ASN A 169 -31.20 -36.01 -12.90
C ASN A 169 -29.71 -35.63 -12.87
N LEU A 170 -28.87 -36.32 -13.66
CA LEU A 170 -27.46 -35.99 -13.81
C LEU A 170 -27.27 -34.62 -14.46
N VAL A 171 -28.00 -34.30 -15.51
CA VAL A 171 -27.92 -33.00 -16.19
C VAL A 171 -28.43 -31.89 -15.29
N LYS A 172 -29.51 -32.12 -14.53
CA LYS A 172 -29.99 -31.15 -13.51
C LYS A 172 -28.94 -30.93 -12.42
N GLY A 173 -28.22 -31.98 -12.00
CA GLY A 173 -27.09 -31.91 -11.08
C GLY A 173 -25.96 -30.97 -11.60
N ILE A 174 -25.56 -31.18 -12.86
CA ILE A 174 -24.55 -30.32 -13.50
C ILE A 174 -25.01 -28.86 -13.55
N MET A 175 -26.26 -28.57 -13.84
CA MET A 175 -26.80 -27.21 -13.85
C MET A 175 -26.78 -26.58 -12.45
N ASN A 176 -27.09 -27.36 -11.42
CA ASN A 176 -27.04 -26.88 -10.04
C ASN A 176 -25.61 -26.56 -9.60
N GLU A 177 -24.66 -27.42 -9.92
CA GLU A 177 -23.21 -27.15 -9.65
C GLU A 177 -22.71 -25.91 -10.39
N GLN A 178 -23.11 -25.73 -11.65
CA GLN A 178 -22.78 -24.54 -12.43
C GLN A 178 -23.31 -23.25 -11.76
N LEU A 179 -24.57 -23.29 -11.27
CA LEU A 179 -25.16 -22.17 -10.54
C LEU A 179 -24.41 -21.87 -9.23
N GLN A 180 -23.96 -22.90 -8.53
CA GLN A 180 -23.16 -22.77 -7.31
C GLN A 180 -21.81 -22.11 -7.59
N VAL A 181 -21.10 -22.57 -8.62
CA VAL A 181 -19.82 -21.97 -9.04
C VAL A 181 -20.00 -20.50 -9.44
N ASN A 182 -21.08 -20.15 -10.15
CA ASN A 182 -21.39 -18.75 -10.48
C ASN A 182 -21.61 -17.89 -9.24
N LYS A 183 -22.20 -18.41 -8.16
CA LYS A 183 -22.33 -17.70 -6.88
C LYS A 183 -20.95 -17.44 -6.25
N TYR A 184 -20.05 -18.43 -6.26
CA TYR A 184 -18.70 -18.25 -5.74
C TYR A 184 -17.91 -17.22 -6.54
N LEU A 185 -18.00 -17.25 -7.88
CA LEU A 185 -17.35 -16.25 -8.72
C LEU A 185 -17.89 -14.84 -8.45
N SER A 186 -19.19 -14.70 -8.20
CA SER A 186 -19.78 -13.41 -7.87
C SER A 186 -19.32 -12.89 -6.51
N ALA A 187 -19.14 -13.78 -5.52
CA ALA A 187 -18.58 -13.42 -4.23
C ALA A 187 -17.11 -12.99 -4.34
N LEU A 188 -16.30 -13.69 -5.15
CA LEU A 188 -14.90 -13.29 -5.41
C LEU A 188 -14.81 -11.93 -6.11
N ASP A 189 -15.70 -11.67 -7.07
CA ASP A 189 -15.76 -10.38 -7.76
C ASP A 189 -16.11 -9.24 -6.79
N GLN A 190 -17.05 -9.46 -5.88
CA GLN A 190 -17.36 -8.49 -4.84
C GLN A 190 -16.17 -8.21 -3.91
N LEU A 191 -15.41 -9.25 -3.52
CA LEU A 191 -14.20 -9.07 -2.69
C LEU A 191 -13.12 -8.27 -3.42
N SER A 192 -12.95 -8.46 -4.73
CA SER A 192 -12.00 -7.69 -5.53
C SER A 192 -12.37 -6.20 -5.63
N GLN A 193 -13.66 -5.87 -5.53
CA GLN A 193 -14.18 -4.51 -5.63
C GLN A 193 -14.19 -3.76 -4.29
N VAL A 194 -13.94 -4.44 -3.16
CA VAL A 194 -13.85 -3.77 -1.84
C VAL A 194 -12.68 -2.80 -1.87
N LYS A 195 -12.98 -1.51 -1.89
CA LYS A 195 -11.99 -0.46 -1.69
C LYS A 195 -11.47 -0.61 -0.27
N LEU A 196 -10.17 -0.82 -0.13
CA LEU A 196 -9.53 -0.68 1.19
C LEU A 196 -9.85 0.73 1.70
N PRO A 197 -10.26 0.87 2.98
CA PRO A 197 -10.47 2.19 3.55
C PRO A 197 -9.15 2.95 3.38
N GLN A 198 -9.15 3.96 2.53
CA GLN A 198 -8.09 4.94 2.53
C GLN A 198 -8.03 5.46 3.95
N ALA A 199 -6.88 5.33 4.58
CA ALA A 199 -6.68 5.87 5.92
C ALA A 199 -7.03 7.35 5.85
N ASP A 200 -8.19 7.70 6.39
CA ASP A 200 -8.65 9.09 6.49
C ASP A 200 -7.58 9.85 7.28
N ASN A 201 -6.92 10.77 6.58
CA ASN A 201 -5.89 11.62 7.12
C ASN A 201 -6.52 12.62 8.10
N GLY A 202 -6.92 12.20 9.26
CA GLY A 202 -7.42 13.22 10.17
C GLY A 202 -8.12 12.83 11.46
N SER A 203 -8.36 11.58 11.71
CA SER A 203 -8.85 11.21 13.04
C SER A 203 -7.77 10.44 13.80
N ASN A 204 -7.41 10.94 14.98
CA ASN A 204 -6.75 10.24 16.07
C ASN A 204 -7.64 9.04 16.52
N ARG A 205 -7.99 8.16 15.60
CA ARG A 205 -8.58 6.88 15.96
C ARG A 205 -7.45 6.05 16.54
N LEU A 206 -7.41 5.98 17.87
CA LEU A 206 -6.81 4.86 18.55
C LEU A 206 -7.12 3.62 17.72
N LEU A 207 -6.09 2.85 17.34
CA LEU A 207 -6.25 1.54 16.70
C LEU A 207 -6.92 0.59 17.69
N LEU A 208 -8.19 0.84 17.96
CA LEU A 208 -9.04 -0.18 18.51
C LEU A 208 -9.10 -1.29 17.45
N PRO A 209 -8.94 -2.56 17.85
CA PRO A 209 -9.16 -3.65 16.93
C PRO A 209 -10.52 -3.44 16.27
N PRO A 210 -10.67 -3.70 14.95
CA PRO A 210 -11.93 -3.50 14.27
C PRO A 210 -13.00 -4.22 15.08
N LEU A 211 -13.95 -3.47 15.63
CA LEU A 211 -15.14 -4.06 16.20
C LEU A 211 -15.76 -4.87 15.07
N LEU A 212 -15.71 -6.18 15.19
CA LEU A 212 -16.42 -7.06 14.27
C LEU A 212 -17.86 -6.54 14.23
N PRO A 213 -18.41 -6.25 13.05
CA PRO A 213 -19.77 -5.77 12.96
C PRO A 213 -20.67 -6.80 13.63
N THR A 214 -21.31 -6.40 14.73
CA THR A 214 -22.13 -7.26 15.59
C THR A 214 -23.43 -7.70 14.92
N GLU A 215 -23.68 -7.27 13.66
CA GLU A 215 -24.97 -7.46 13.01
C GLU A 215 -25.04 -8.63 12.02
N ASN A 216 -23.97 -9.35 11.75
CA ASN A 216 -24.00 -10.53 10.89
C ASN A 216 -23.28 -11.71 11.54
N TYR A 217 -23.84 -12.25 12.63
CA TYR A 217 -23.50 -13.59 13.07
C TYR A 217 -24.02 -14.59 12.02
N ILE A 218 -23.22 -14.88 11.01
CA ILE A 218 -23.43 -16.05 10.19
C ILE A 218 -23.15 -17.23 11.11
N SER A 219 -24.22 -17.93 11.50
CA SER A 219 -24.10 -19.12 12.32
C SER A 219 -23.15 -20.11 11.61
N VAL A 220 -22.18 -20.65 12.33
CA VAL A 220 -21.31 -21.72 11.81
C VAL A 220 -22.16 -22.86 11.22
N LYS A 221 -23.33 -23.09 11.78
CA LYS A 221 -24.31 -24.05 11.28
C LYS A 221 -24.77 -23.74 9.85
N SER A 222 -25.05 -22.47 9.51
CA SER A 222 -25.48 -22.07 8.16
C SER A 222 -24.35 -22.13 7.12
N LEU A 223 -23.08 -22.10 7.54
CA LEU A 223 -21.93 -22.32 6.68
C LEU A 223 -21.64 -23.80 6.43
N ILE A 224 -21.91 -24.66 7.41
CA ILE A 224 -21.58 -26.09 7.36
C ILE A 224 -22.78 -26.91 6.80
N GLU A 225 -23.99 -26.46 6.97
CA GLU A 225 -25.22 -27.18 6.51
C GLU A 225 -25.19 -27.55 5.02
N PRO A 226 -24.78 -26.65 4.08
CA PRO A 226 -24.67 -27.01 2.66
C PRO A 226 -23.58 -28.06 2.39
N LEU A 227 -22.51 -28.06 3.16
CA LEU A 227 -21.43 -29.05 3.05
C LEU A 227 -21.88 -30.44 3.53
N ILE A 228 -22.64 -30.47 4.62
CA ILE A 228 -23.23 -31.70 5.16
C ILE A 228 -24.27 -32.29 4.19
N GLU A 229 -25.11 -31.46 3.60
CA GLU A 229 -26.09 -31.92 2.59
C GLU A 229 -25.40 -32.44 1.33
N SER A 230 -24.37 -31.78 0.86
CA SER A 230 -23.55 -32.25 -0.27
C SER A 230 -22.87 -33.59 0.03
N ALA A 231 -22.34 -33.76 1.25
CA ALA A 231 -21.72 -35.00 1.68
C ALA A 231 -22.72 -36.14 1.80
N LYS A 232 -23.96 -35.89 2.35
CA LYS A 232 -25.03 -36.85 2.44
C LYS A 232 -25.56 -37.26 1.06
N ALA A 233 -25.67 -36.31 0.13
CA ALA A 233 -26.07 -36.61 -1.25
C ALA A 233 -25.06 -37.52 -1.97
N ARG A 234 -23.77 -37.35 -1.71
CA ARG A 234 -22.71 -38.24 -2.24
C ARG A 234 -22.73 -39.63 -1.60
N ALA A 235 -23.01 -39.72 -0.31
CA ALA A 235 -23.08 -41.01 0.39
C ALA A 235 -24.27 -41.86 -0.01
N ASN A 236 -25.38 -41.25 -0.48
CA ASN A 236 -26.57 -41.97 -0.96
C ASN A 236 -26.44 -42.42 -2.43
N LEU A 237 -25.37 -42.11 -3.12
CA LEU A 237 -25.07 -42.52 -4.50
C LEU A 237 -24.11 -43.72 -4.58
N GLN A 238 -23.64 -44.25 -3.45
CA GLN A 238 -22.92 -45.53 -3.31
C GLN A 238 -23.88 -46.64 -2.80
#